data_6157c7e250e3cc69b1495d78bbe3ff1d
#
_entry.id   6157c7e250e3cc69b1495d78bbe3ff1d
#
_cell.length_a   1.000
_cell.length_b   1.000
_cell.length_c   1.000
_cell.angle_alpha   90.00
_cell.angle_beta   90.00
_cell.angle_gamma   90.00
#
_symmetry.space_group_name_H-M   'P 1'
#
loop_
_entity.id
_entity.type
_entity.pdbx_description
1 polymer ?
#
loop_
_entity_poly.entity_id
_entity_poly.type
_entity_poly.pdbx_seq_one_letter_code
_entity_poly.pdbx_strand_id
1 'polypeptide(L)'
;MKPSNTAENVVLGIVREYLSKKAFFSIKDIVEFINNRVKHNPEINKNRIELIIKSLIKKRVIIPGTKLMRKDIIDNPTRNEIYKYIKQNPGKNINEIMKTHNLGSNLALWHLSVLEKFQFIRSKKIMNRCVFFKFDSDPKFDQLHYYMANDIVQSIIIFMKNERPFKITEIADGLKKNHNTINKYLEALIDLKLVEIEKEKSRNLYKLNKERYLKAVKLVPRA
;
A
#
# COMPACT_ATOMS: atom_id res chain seq x y z
N MET A 1 29.38 0.59 5.08
CA MET A 1 28.86 1.76 4.34
C MET A 1 29.50 1.77 2.95
N LYS A 2 28.71 1.60 1.86
CA LYS A 2 29.25 1.83 0.51
C LYS A 2 29.54 3.31 0.36
N PRO A 3 30.69 3.74 -0.20
CA PRO A 3 30.98 5.14 -0.45
C PRO A 3 29.88 5.70 -1.36
N SER A 4 29.18 6.73 -0.90
CA SER A 4 28.20 7.44 -1.70
C SER A 4 28.93 7.96 -2.94
N ASN A 5 28.48 7.52 -4.11
CA ASN A 5 29.07 7.87 -5.40
C ASN A 5 29.03 9.39 -5.55
N THR A 6 30.14 10.05 -5.41
CA THR A 6 30.29 11.53 -5.43
C THR A 6 29.62 12.12 -6.68
N ALA A 7 29.71 11.44 -7.82
CA ALA A 7 29.06 11.84 -9.08
C ALA A 7 27.53 11.78 -9.00
N GLU A 8 26.93 10.75 -8.36
CA GLU A 8 25.47 10.66 -8.18
C GLU A 8 24.95 11.82 -7.32
N ASN A 9 25.69 12.20 -6.27
CA ASN A 9 25.30 13.31 -5.40
C ASN A 9 25.41 14.67 -6.11
N VAL A 10 26.46 14.90 -6.92
CA VAL A 10 26.61 16.10 -7.74
C VAL A 10 25.46 16.22 -8.72
N VAL A 11 25.19 15.15 -9.49
CA VAL A 11 24.07 15.10 -10.44
C VAL A 11 22.75 15.35 -9.73
N LEU A 12 22.52 14.74 -8.58
CA LEU A 12 21.27 14.92 -7.81
C LEU A 12 21.09 16.36 -7.32
N GLY A 13 22.16 17.04 -6.92
CA GLY A 13 22.15 18.46 -6.55
C GLY A 13 21.71 19.34 -7.73
N ILE A 14 22.28 19.10 -8.92
CA ILE A 14 21.94 19.84 -10.14
C ILE A 14 20.49 19.55 -10.59
N VAL A 15 20.04 18.30 -10.46
CA VAL A 15 18.62 17.93 -10.71
C VAL A 15 17.68 18.74 -9.83
N ARG A 16 18.00 18.92 -8.56
CA ARG A 16 17.21 19.76 -7.64
C ARG A 16 17.15 21.21 -8.10
N GLU A 17 18.28 21.76 -8.49
CA GLU A 17 18.34 23.13 -9.01
C GLU A 17 17.46 23.27 -10.26
N TYR A 18 17.51 22.28 -11.17
CA TYR A 18 16.65 22.29 -12.36
C TYR A 18 15.17 22.28 -12.00
N LEU A 19 14.76 21.35 -11.11
CA LEU A 19 13.35 21.17 -10.72
C LEU A 19 12.81 22.34 -9.88
N SER A 20 13.68 23.11 -9.21
CA SER A 20 13.25 24.36 -8.56
C SER A 20 12.81 25.44 -9.53
N LYS A 21 13.36 25.43 -10.76
CA LYS A 21 13.12 26.43 -11.81
C LYS A 21 12.09 25.96 -12.86
N LYS A 22 11.90 24.66 -13.02
CA LYS A 22 11.05 24.03 -14.04
C LYS A 22 9.97 23.16 -13.40
N ALA A 23 8.74 23.28 -13.89
CA ALA A 23 7.60 22.50 -13.38
C ALA A 23 7.68 21.00 -13.70
N PHE A 24 8.39 20.65 -14.77
CA PHE A 24 8.61 19.27 -15.23
C PHE A 24 9.88 19.20 -16.08
N PHE A 25 10.37 18.00 -16.33
CA PHE A 25 11.52 17.78 -17.18
C PHE A 25 11.32 16.66 -18.20
N SER A 26 11.96 16.74 -19.36
CA SER A 26 12.28 15.59 -20.19
C SER A 26 13.68 15.07 -19.86
N ILE A 27 13.94 13.78 -20.17
CA ILE A 27 15.26 13.20 -19.94
C ILE A 27 16.34 13.96 -20.74
N LYS A 28 16.02 14.36 -21.97
CA LYS A 28 16.93 15.11 -22.83
C LYS A 28 17.33 16.44 -22.21
N ASP A 29 16.34 17.23 -21.79
CA ASP A 29 16.59 18.59 -21.27
C ASP A 29 17.42 18.55 -19.96
N ILE A 30 17.12 17.60 -19.08
CA ILE A 30 17.86 17.50 -17.82
C ILE A 30 19.30 17.01 -18.03
N VAL A 31 19.53 16.08 -18.95
CA VAL A 31 20.89 15.63 -19.30
C VAL A 31 21.72 16.77 -19.90
N GLU A 32 21.14 17.55 -20.81
CA GLU A 32 21.80 18.73 -21.40
C GLU A 32 22.11 19.79 -20.33
N PHE A 33 21.17 20.08 -19.44
CA PHE A 33 21.37 21.02 -18.33
C PHE A 33 22.50 20.59 -17.41
N ILE A 34 22.52 19.31 -17.00
CA ILE A 34 23.57 18.77 -16.14
C ILE A 34 24.93 18.83 -16.85
N ASN A 35 24.99 18.38 -18.13
CA ASN A 35 26.23 18.37 -18.89
C ASN A 35 26.85 19.77 -19.00
N ASN A 36 26.02 20.80 -19.15
CA ASN A 36 26.47 22.19 -19.18
C ASN A 36 27.05 22.67 -17.84
N ARG A 37 26.57 22.15 -16.73
CA ARG A 37 27.02 22.50 -15.37
C ARG A 37 28.32 21.80 -14.98
N VAL A 38 28.57 20.59 -15.50
CA VAL A 38 29.74 19.78 -15.13
C VAL A 38 30.84 19.76 -16.21
N LYS A 39 30.80 20.70 -17.17
CA LYS A 39 31.75 20.73 -18.30
C LYS A 39 33.24 20.59 -17.91
N HIS A 40 33.61 21.07 -16.74
CA HIS A 40 34.99 21.04 -16.24
C HIS A 40 35.26 19.86 -15.31
N ASN A 41 34.32 18.93 -15.13
CA ASN A 41 34.53 17.75 -14.30
C ASN A 41 34.81 16.51 -15.18
N PRO A 42 36.09 16.06 -15.30
CA PRO A 42 36.45 14.96 -16.20
C PRO A 42 35.82 13.61 -15.81
N GLU A 43 35.38 13.46 -14.57
CA GLU A 43 34.75 12.23 -14.07
C GLU A 43 33.27 12.09 -14.45
N ILE A 44 32.62 13.18 -14.90
CA ILE A 44 31.18 13.22 -15.18
C ILE A 44 30.94 13.59 -16.64
N ASN A 45 31.06 12.62 -17.53
CA ASN A 45 30.72 12.78 -18.95
C ASN A 45 29.24 12.54 -19.23
N LYS A 46 28.79 12.88 -20.44
CA LYS A 46 27.38 12.74 -20.88
C LYS A 46 26.83 11.33 -20.69
N ASN A 47 27.58 10.29 -21.04
CA ASN A 47 27.14 8.90 -20.88
C ASN A 47 26.94 8.54 -19.42
N ARG A 48 27.82 8.99 -18.52
CA ARG A 48 27.70 8.76 -17.08
C ARG A 48 26.50 9.51 -16.49
N ILE A 49 26.22 10.73 -16.96
CA ILE A 49 25.02 11.49 -16.58
C ILE A 49 23.74 10.71 -16.97
N GLU A 50 23.65 10.21 -18.20
CA GLU A 50 22.51 9.43 -18.66
C GLU A 50 22.30 8.17 -17.83
N LEU A 51 23.35 7.44 -17.50
CA LEU A 51 23.27 6.24 -16.65
C LEU A 51 22.78 6.59 -15.24
N ILE A 52 23.28 7.69 -14.66
CA ILE A 52 22.82 8.16 -13.35
C ILE A 52 21.34 8.54 -13.41
N ILE A 53 20.92 9.34 -14.39
CA ILE A 53 19.53 9.75 -14.55
C ILE A 53 18.60 8.53 -14.73
N LYS A 54 18.97 7.57 -15.59
CA LYS A 54 18.23 6.31 -15.76
C LYS A 54 18.13 5.53 -14.44
N SER A 55 19.22 5.48 -13.66
CA SER A 55 19.22 4.84 -12.33
C SER A 55 18.28 5.55 -11.35
N LEU A 56 18.32 6.89 -11.29
CA LEU A 56 17.46 7.69 -10.42
C LEU A 56 15.97 7.51 -10.79
N ILE A 57 15.65 7.43 -12.08
CA ILE A 57 14.30 7.14 -12.56
C ILE A 57 13.88 5.72 -12.17
N LYS A 58 14.74 4.72 -12.38
CA LYS A 58 14.46 3.31 -12.00
C LYS A 58 14.21 3.18 -10.49
N LYS A 59 14.98 3.88 -9.67
CA LYS A 59 14.81 3.95 -8.20
C LYS A 59 13.65 4.84 -7.75
N ARG A 60 12.91 5.45 -8.69
CA ARG A 60 11.83 6.41 -8.39
C ARG A 60 12.27 7.60 -7.53
N VAL A 61 13.54 7.98 -7.56
CA VAL A 61 14.05 9.19 -6.89
C VAL A 61 13.53 10.44 -7.58
N ILE A 62 13.49 10.41 -8.91
CA ILE A 62 12.86 11.39 -9.80
C ILE A 62 11.92 10.70 -10.79
N ILE A 63 10.92 11.42 -11.27
CA ILE A 63 9.98 10.89 -12.26
C ILE A 63 9.79 11.96 -13.34
N PRO A 64 10.02 11.64 -14.64
CA PRO A 64 9.76 12.56 -15.74
C PRO A 64 8.31 13.09 -15.70
N GLY A 65 8.12 14.35 -16.05
CA GLY A 65 6.81 15.00 -16.00
C GLY A 65 6.37 15.44 -14.60
N THR A 66 7.26 15.44 -13.59
CA THR A 66 6.95 15.98 -12.26
C THR A 66 8.13 16.77 -11.69
N LYS A 67 7.84 17.79 -10.89
CA LYS A 67 8.85 18.55 -10.13
C LYS A 67 9.19 17.92 -8.77
N LEU A 68 8.46 16.90 -8.35
CA LEU A 68 8.65 16.27 -7.05
C LEU A 68 9.79 15.25 -7.09
N MET A 69 10.56 15.20 -6.05
CA MET A 69 11.54 14.16 -5.80
C MET A 69 11.05 13.24 -4.67
N ARG A 70 11.50 11.97 -4.67
CA ARG A 70 11.05 10.98 -3.68
C ARG A 70 11.16 11.46 -2.22
N LYS A 71 12.23 12.16 -1.88
CA LYS A 71 12.45 12.67 -0.52
C LYS A 71 11.39 13.71 -0.10
N ASP A 72 10.95 14.54 -1.06
CA ASP A 72 10.03 15.66 -0.79
C ASP A 72 8.56 15.18 -0.69
N ILE A 73 8.31 13.90 -1.00
CA ILE A 73 6.94 13.36 -0.97
C ILE A 73 6.38 13.34 0.45
N ILE A 74 7.19 12.90 1.40
CA ILE A 74 6.79 12.77 2.82
C ILE A 74 6.95 14.08 3.59
N ASP A 75 7.63 15.07 3.04
CA ASP A 75 7.73 16.42 3.63
C ASP A 75 6.37 17.15 3.62
N ASN A 76 5.45 16.76 2.74
CA ASN A 76 4.08 17.24 2.80
C ASN A 76 3.32 16.59 3.96
N PRO A 77 2.80 17.37 4.94
CA PRO A 77 2.18 16.83 6.16
C PRO A 77 1.04 15.87 5.86
N THR A 78 0.10 16.26 5.00
CA THR A 78 -1.08 15.43 4.65
C THR A 78 -0.67 14.10 4.02
N ARG A 79 0.30 14.09 3.09
CA ARG A 79 0.80 12.85 2.49
C ARG A 79 1.49 11.95 3.51
N ASN A 80 2.25 12.55 4.43
CA ASN A 80 2.91 11.81 5.49
C ASN A 80 1.89 11.13 6.43
N GLU A 81 0.83 11.84 6.80
CA GLU A 81 -0.25 11.31 7.63
C GLU A 81 -0.98 10.17 6.91
N ILE A 82 -1.36 10.34 5.65
CA ILE A 82 -1.97 9.28 4.83
C ILE A 82 -1.03 8.07 4.74
N TYR A 83 0.25 8.27 4.49
CA TYR A 83 1.23 7.18 4.42
C TYR A 83 1.36 6.43 5.76
N LYS A 84 1.46 7.16 6.88
CA LYS A 84 1.50 6.58 8.23
C LYS A 84 0.24 5.77 8.52
N TYR A 85 -0.93 6.34 8.17
CA TYR A 85 -2.21 5.66 8.35
C TYR A 85 -2.29 4.35 7.58
N ILE A 86 -1.93 4.35 6.29
CA ILE A 86 -1.92 3.12 5.46
C ILE A 86 -0.92 2.09 6.00
N LYS A 87 0.24 2.54 6.48
CA LYS A 87 1.26 1.66 7.10
C LYS A 87 0.72 0.97 8.36
N GLN A 88 -0.02 1.68 9.18
CA GLN A 88 -0.61 1.17 10.42
C GLN A 88 -1.89 0.37 10.17
N ASN A 89 -2.64 0.72 9.13
CA ASN A 89 -3.94 0.17 8.78
C ASN A 89 -3.94 -0.36 7.33
N PRO A 90 -3.21 -1.44 7.02
CA PRO A 90 -3.15 -1.98 5.67
C PRO A 90 -4.53 -2.48 5.22
N GLY A 91 -4.84 -2.28 3.95
CA GLY A 91 -6.11 -2.72 3.36
C GLY A 91 -7.26 -1.72 3.47
N LYS A 92 -7.01 -0.50 3.94
CA LYS A 92 -8.02 0.57 3.94
C LYS A 92 -8.29 1.10 2.53
N ASN A 93 -9.55 1.43 2.26
CA ASN A 93 -10.00 2.00 0.99
C ASN A 93 -10.00 3.54 1.03
N ILE A 94 -10.22 4.17 -0.14
CA ILE A 94 -10.20 5.63 -0.25
C ILE A 94 -11.23 6.32 0.65
N ASN A 95 -12.44 5.76 0.80
CA ASN A 95 -13.49 6.38 1.62
C ASN A 95 -13.11 6.42 3.10
N GLU A 96 -12.46 5.36 3.60
CA GLU A 96 -11.95 5.31 4.97
C GLU A 96 -10.83 6.34 5.18
N ILE A 97 -9.91 6.46 4.20
CA ILE A 97 -8.82 7.44 4.22
C ILE A 97 -9.38 8.86 4.21
N MET A 98 -10.35 9.16 3.32
CA MET A 98 -11.02 10.45 3.23
C MET A 98 -11.67 10.83 4.56
N LYS A 99 -12.42 9.90 5.16
CA LYS A 99 -13.10 10.11 6.43
C LYS A 99 -12.11 10.38 7.57
N THR A 100 -11.04 9.59 7.65
CA THR A 100 -10.04 9.71 8.74
C THR A 100 -9.28 11.03 8.68
N HIS A 101 -8.96 11.51 7.47
CA HIS A 101 -8.16 12.72 7.29
C HIS A 101 -8.99 13.95 6.90
N ASN A 102 -10.32 13.85 6.92
CA ASN A 102 -11.25 14.92 6.52
C ASN A 102 -10.90 15.53 5.15
N LEU A 103 -10.71 14.68 4.13
CA LEU A 103 -10.30 15.09 2.79
C LEU A 103 -11.43 14.94 1.78
N GLY A 104 -11.53 15.89 0.86
CA GLY A 104 -12.33 15.73 -0.35
C GLY A 104 -11.74 14.68 -1.31
N SER A 105 -12.59 14.07 -2.14
CA SER A 105 -12.22 12.95 -3.01
C SER A 105 -11.06 13.28 -3.96
N ASN A 106 -11.09 14.44 -4.62
CA ASN A 106 -10.04 14.84 -5.56
C ASN A 106 -8.67 15.00 -4.86
N LEU A 107 -8.67 15.58 -3.67
CA LEU A 107 -7.44 15.79 -2.89
C LEU A 107 -6.87 14.45 -2.38
N ALA A 108 -7.74 13.58 -1.87
CA ALA A 108 -7.35 12.24 -1.44
C ALA A 108 -6.76 11.41 -2.60
N LEU A 109 -7.44 11.39 -3.75
CA LEU A 109 -6.96 10.72 -4.98
C LEU A 109 -5.61 11.26 -5.43
N TRP A 110 -5.43 12.59 -5.40
CA TRP A 110 -4.16 13.21 -5.77
C TRP A 110 -3.02 12.78 -4.84
N HIS A 111 -3.22 12.82 -3.51
CA HIS A 111 -2.21 12.40 -2.54
C HIS A 111 -1.87 10.90 -2.69
N LEU A 112 -2.88 10.04 -2.84
CA LEU A 112 -2.71 8.60 -3.04
C LEU A 112 -1.96 8.31 -4.35
N SER A 113 -2.34 8.97 -5.45
CA SER A 113 -1.67 8.85 -6.75
C SER A 113 -0.18 9.22 -6.66
N VAL A 114 0.15 10.31 -5.95
CA VAL A 114 1.54 10.73 -5.75
C VAL A 114 2.30 9.68 -4.92
N LEU A 115 1.73 9.21 -3.81
CA LEU A 115 2.35 8.19 -2.97
C LEU A 115 2.59 6.87 -3.74
N GLU A 116 1.64 6.47 -4.58
CA GLU A 116 1.73 5.26 -5.40
C GLU A 116 2.77 5.42 -6.52
N LYS A 117 2.77 6.56 -7.22
CA LYS A 117 3.73 6.89 -8.29
C LYS A 117 5.18 6.80 -7.80
N PHE A 118 5.45 7.23 -6.56
CA PHE A 118 6.76 7.18 -5.94
C PHE A 118 7.03 5.91 -5.12
N GLN A 119 6.14 4.92 -5.22
CA GLN A 119 6.29 3.61 -4.57
C GLN A 119 6.43 3.70 -3.03
N PHE A 120 5.64 4.55 -2.40
CA PHE A 120 5.43 4.53 -0.95
C PHE A 120 4.31 3.57 -0.58
N ILE A 121 3.27 3.53 -1.41
CA ILE A 121 2.13 2.65 -1.28
C ILE A 121 1.87 1.92 -2.59
N ARG A 122 1.05 0.90 -2.55
CA ARG A 122 0.46 0.22 -3.70
C ARG A 122 -1.01 -0.03 -3.47
N SER A 123 -1.79 -0.06 -4.53
CA SER A 123 -3.19 -0.44 -4.48
C SER A 123 -3.42 -1.89 -4.93
N LYS A 124 -4.53 -2.47 -4.47
CA LYS A 124 -5.00 -3.79 -4.88
C LYS A 124 -6.53 -3.82 -4.85
N LYS A 125 -7.13 -4.47 -5.82
CA LYS A 125 -8.58 -4.73 -5.79
C LYS A 125 -8.84 -5.99 -4.97
N ILE A 126 -9.59 -5.83 -3.86
CA ILE A 126 -10.07 -6.95 -3.04
C ILE A 126 -11.58 -6.81 -2.92
N MET A 127 -12.30 -7.86 -3.28
CA MET A 127 -13.74 -7.81 -3.52
C MET A 127 -14.05 -6.64 -4.47
N ASN A 128 -14.88 -5.83 -4.51
CA ASN A 128 -15.09 -4.72 -5.45
C ASN A 128 -14.51 -3.37 -4.95
N ARG A 129 -13.50 -3.41 -4.05
CA ARG A 129 -12.89 -2.22 -3.47
C ARG A 129 -11.42 -2.12 -3.82
N CYS A 130 -10.97 -0.91 -4.18
CA CYS A 130 -9.56 -0.57 -4.28
C CYS A 130 -9.06 -0.24 -2.87
N VAL A 131 -8.08 -1.00 -2.39
CA VAL A 131 -7.50 -0.87 -1.05
C VAL A 131 -6.00 -0.66 -1.13
N PHE A 132 -5.42 -0.01 -0.12
CA PHE A 132 -4.04 0.44 -0.14
C PHE A 132 -3.19 -0.28 0.90
N PHE A 133 -1.94 -0.53 0.51
CA PHE A 133 -0.92 -1.17 1.34
C PHE A 133 0.38 -0.41 1.22
N LYS A 134 1.28 -0.56 2.19
CA LYS A 134 2.66 -0.11 2.06
C LYS A 134 3.32 -0.83 0.89
N PHE A 135 4.12 -0.13 0.07
CA PHE A 135 4.66 -0.69 -1.18
C PHE A 135 5.49 -1.95 -0.97
N ASP A 136 6.35 -1.97 0.03
CA ASP A 136 7.28 -3.07 0.36
C ASP A 136 6.69 -4.13 1.32
N SER A 137 5.38 -4.05 1.64
CA SER A 137 4.70 -5.12 2.39
C SER A 137 4.52 -6.36 1.51
N ASP A 138 4.63 -7.55 2.12
CA ASP A 138 4.49 -8.82 1.41
C ASP A 138 3.05 -9.03 0.91
N PRO A 139 2.82 -9.11 -0.42
CA PRO A 139 1.48 -9.21 -1.02
C PRO A 139 0.69 -10.46 -0.59
N LYS A 140 1.35 -11.50 -0.10
CA LYS A 140 0.69 -12.73 0.37
C LYS A 140 -0.20 -12.50 1.60
N PHE A 141 0.07 -11.43 2.38
CA PHE A 141 -0.73 -11.08 3.55
C PHE A 141 -1.83 -10.06 3.29
N ASP A 142 -1.97 -9.55 2.06
CA ASP A 142 -2.93 -8.49 1.74
C ASP A 142 -4.37 -8.86 2.08
N GLN A 143 -4.79 -10.06 1.67
CA GLN A 143 -6.14 -10.53 1.95
C GLN A 143 -6.35 -10.72 3.45
N LEU A 144 -5.36 -11.28 4.14
CA LEU A 144 -5.41 -11.45 5.59
C LEU A 144 -5.60 -10.12 6.30
N HIS A 145 -4.77 -9.12 5.97
CA HIS A 145 -4.87 -7.77 6.55
C HIS A 145 -6.23 -7.14 6.28
N TYR A 146 -6.71 -7.20 5.03
CA TYR A 146 -8.00 -6.64 4.63
C TYR A 146 -9.16 -7.26 5.40
N TYR A 147 -9.23 -8.61 5.47
CA TYR A 147 -10.34 -9.29 6.14
C TYR A 147 -10.26 -9.16 7.65
N MET A 148 -9.07 -9.25 8.24
CA MET A 148 -8.89 -9.09 9.69
C MET A 148 -9.20 -7.67 10.18
N ALA A 149 -9.12 -6.64 9.32
CA ALA A 149 -9.51 -5.27 9.62
C ALA A 149 -10.99 -4.96 9.37
N ASN A 150 -11.79 -5.96 8.92
CA ASN A 150 -13.20 -5.78 8.58
C ASN A 150 -14.11 -6.08 9.77
N ASP A 151 -15.01 -5.15 10.12
CA ASP A 151 -15.88 -5.26 11.30
C ASP A 151 -16.80 -6.49 11.25
N ILE A 152 -17.34 -6.84 10.06
CA ILE A 152 -18.18 -8.03 9.91
C ILE A 152 -17.37 -9.30 10.16
N VAL A 153 -16.15 -9.37 9.65
CA VAL A 153 -15.24 -10.50 9.87
C VAL A 153 -14.90 -10.63 11.35
N GLN A 154 -14.59 -9.51 12.03
CA GLN A 154 -14.36 -9.53 13.48
C GLN A 154 -15.59 -10.02 14.25
N SER A 155 -16.79 -9.59 13.86
CA SER A 155 -18.05 -10.06 14.46
C SER A 155 -18.25 -11.56 14.25
N ILE A 156 -17.98 -12.08 13.04
CA ILE A 156 -18.05 -13.53 12.75
C ILE A 156 -17.07 -14.30 13.63
N ILE A 157 -15.79 -13.85 13.70
CA ILE A 157 -14.76 -14.49 14.50
C ILE A 157 -15.15 -14.51 15.99
N ILE A 158 -15.64 -13.39 16.51
CA ILE A 158 -16.08 -13.29 17.91
C ILE A 158 -17.24 -14.26 18.19
N PHE A 159 -18.22 -14.32 17.28
CA PHE A 159 -19.37 -15.24 17.40
C PHE A 159 -18.92 -16.70 17.41
N MET A 160 -17.91 -17.05 16.58
CA MET A 160 -17.39 -18.41 16.43
C MET A 160 -16.36 -18.79 17.48
N LYS A 161 -15.98 -17.94 18.42
CA LYS A 161 -15.03 -18.27 19.52
C LYS A 161 -15.53 -19.39 20.47
N ASN A 162 -16.84 -19.59 20.50
CA ASN A 162 -17.48 -20.68 21.26
C ASN A 162 -17.24 -22.01 20.56
N GLU A 163 -16.23 -22.68 20.77
CA GLU A 163 -15.61 -23.94 20.30
C GLU A 163 -16.49 -24.98 19.55
N ARG A 164 -17.77 -24.72 19.30
CA ARG A 164 -18.67 -25.58 18.52
C ARG A 164 -18.75 -25.16 17.04
N PRO A 165 -19.11 -26.09 16.14
CA PRO A 165 -19.49 -25.76 14.79
C PRO A 165 -20.86 -25.04 14.74
N PHE A 166 -21.02 -24.14 13.75
CA PHE A 166 -22.23 -23.34 13.54
C PHE A 166 -22.79 -23.51 12.14
N LYS A 167 -24.12 -23.50 12.01
CA LYS A 167 -24.76 -23.32 10.70
C LYS A 167 -24.64 -21.87 10.27
N ILE A 168 -24.60 -21.63 8.96
CA ILE A 168 -24.55 -20.25 8.43
C ILE A 168 -25.76 -19.42 8.87
N THR A 169 -26.94 -20.04 9.01
CA THR A 169 -28.17 -19.39 9.52
C THR A 169 -27.98 -18.91 10.95
N GLU A 170 -27.39 -19.71 11.83
CA GLU A 170 -27.12 -19.32 13.23
C GLU A 170 -26.20 -18.09 13.30
N ILE A 171 -25.17 -18.04 12.42
CA ILE A 171 -24.25 -16.89 12.35
C ILE A 171 -24.97 -15.66 11.80
N ALA A 172 -25.77 -15.82 10.75
CA ALA A 172 -26.51 -14.73 10.11
C ALA A 172 -27.53 -14.12 11.07
N ASP A 173 -28.33 -14.96 11.74
CA ASP A 173 -29.36 -14.54 12.70
C ASP A 173 -28.71 -13.91 13.95
N GLY A 174 -27.68 -14.52 14.50
CA GLY A 174 -26.96 -14.02 15.68
C GLY A 174 -26.30 -12.67 15.45
N LEU A 175 -25.79 -12.42 14.24
CA LEU A 175 -25.19 -11.15 13.86
C LEU A 175 -26.16 -10.16 13.23
N LYS A 176 -27.45 -10.54 13.05
CA LYS A 176 -28.48 -9.75 12.37
C LYS A 176 -28.01 -9.26 10.98
N LYS A 177 -27.39 -10.15 10.21
CA LYS A 177 -26.85 -9.89 8.88
C LYS A 177 -27.50 -10.80 7.84
N ASN A 178 -27.56 -10.29 6.58
CA ASN A 178 -28.06 -11.09 5.47
C ASN A 178 -27.18 -12.33 5.25
N HIS A 179 -27.81 -13.47 5.00
CA HIS A 179 -27.18 -14.77 4.74
C HIS A 179 -26.10 -14.70 3.64
N ASN A 180 -26.39 -14.04 2.52
CA ASN A 180 -25.44 -13.89 1.41
C ASN A 180 -24.20 -13.08 1.82
N THR A 181 -24.38 -12.10 2.72
CA THR A 181 -23.26 -11.32 3.26
C THR A 181 -22.36 -12.21 4.12
N ILE A 182 -22.95 -13.00 5.01
CA ILE A 182 -22.19 -13.93 5.86
C ILE A 182 -21.48 -14.98 5.00
N ASN A 183 -22.18 -15.59 4.04
CA ASN A 183 -21.59 -16.59 3.14
C ASN A 183 -20.34 -16.06 2.44
N LYS A 184 -20.41 -14.87 1.88
CA LYS A 184 -19.29 -14.22 1.20
C LYS A 184 -18.06 -14.04 2.09
N TYR A 185 -18.25 -13.69 3.36
CA TYR A 185 -17.13 -13.55 4.30
C TYR A 185 -16.64 -14.90 4.81
N LEU A 186 -17.52 -15.89 4.99
CA LEU A 186 -17.11 -17.25 5.35
C LEU A 186 -16.26 -17.89 4.26
N GLU A 187 -16.63 -17.77 2.99
CA GLU A 187 -15.83 -18.22 1.85
C GLU A 187 -14.41 -17.64 1.91
N ALA A 188 -14.29 -16.33 2.11
CA ALA A 188 -12.98 -15.68 2.24
C ALA A 188 -12.19 -16.16 3.47
N LEU A 189 -12.85 -16.43 4.59
CA LEU A 189 -12.20 -16.95 5.79
C LEU A 189 -11.77 -18.41 5.62
N ILE A 190 -12.48 -19.20 4.83
CA ILE A 190 -12.11 -20.56 4.45
C ILE A 190 -10.86 -20.54 3.56
N ASP A 191 -10.82 -19.67 2.54
CA ASP A 191 -9.64 -19.49 1.68
C ASP A 191 -8.40 -19.11 2.48
N LEU A 192 -8.56 -18.30 3.52
CA LEU A 192 -7.51 -17.92 4.47
C LEU A 192 -7.19 -19.02 5.51
N LYS A 193 -7.95 -20.13 5.50
CA LYS A 193 -7.86 -21.23 6.47
C LYS A 193 -8.14 -20.79 7.91
N LEU A 194 -8.87 -19.69 8.08
CA LEU A 194 -9.32 -19.20 9.39
C LEU A 194 -10.61 -19.87 9.85
N VAL A 195 -11.39 -20.40 8.91
CA VAL A 195 -12.61 -21.17 9.16
C VAL A 195 -12.49 -22.51 8.43
N GLU A 196 -12.93 -23.56 9.08
CA GLU A 196 -13.03 -24.93 8.56
C GLU A 196 -14.49 -25.30 8.38
N ILE A 197 -14.74 -26.20 7.42
CA ILE A 197 -16.08 -26.77 7.18
C ILE A 197 -16.09 -28.19 7.71
N GLU A 198 -17.00 -28.47 8.65
CA GLU A 198 -17.35 -29.81 9.07
C GLU A 198 -18.68 -30.22 8.39
N LYS A 199 -18.72 -31.41 7.82
CA LYS A 199 -19.95 -31.95 7.22
C LYS A 199 -20.71 -32.79 8.23
N GLU A 200 -21.94 -32.38 8.53
CA GLU A 200 -22.88 -33.18 9.31
C GLU A 200 -24.07 -33.60 8.42
N LYS A 201 -24.15 -34.88 8.07
CA LYS A 201 -25.12 -35.42 7.09
C LYS A 201 -25.00 -34.63 5.77
N SER A 202 -26.03 -33.85 5.40
CA SER A 202 -26.05 -33.02 4.17
C SER A 202 -25.80 -31.53 4.44
N ARG A 203 -25.39 -31.14 5.63
CA ARG A 203 -25.24 -29.74 6.04
C ARG A 203 -23.79 -29.37 6.29
N ASN A 204 -23.40 -28.17 5.87
CA ASN A 204 -22.11 -27.58 6.20
C ASN A 204 -22.21 -26.86 7.55
N LEU A 205 -21.28 -27.18 8.45
CA LEU A 205 -21.06 -26.48 9.68
C LEU A 205 -19.70 -25.77 9.61
N TYR A 206 -19.64 -24.59 10.19
CA TYR A 206 -18.47 -23.72 10.13
C TYR A 206 -17.85 -23.61 11.52
N LYS A 207 -16.53 -23.79 11.60
CA LYS A 207 -15.77 -23.73 12.87
C LYS A 207 -14.54 -22.87 12.72
N LEU A 208 -14.23 -22.06 13.73
CA LEU A 208 -13.02 -21.25 13.76
C LEU A 208 -11.78 -22.14 13.96
N ASN A 209 -10.80 -22.05 13.05
CA ASN A 209 -9.47 -22.62 13.25
C ASN A 209 -8.68 -21.72 14.20
N LYS A 210 -8.72 -22.05 15.50
CA LYS A 210 -8.08 -21.25 16.56
C LYS A 210 -6.58 -21.10 16.39
N GLU A 211 -5.89 -22.17 16.00
CA GLU A 211 -4.45 -22.14 15.81
C GLU A 211 -4.08 -21.14 14.71
N ARG A 212 -4.76 -21.25 13.57
CA ARG A 212 -4.55 -20.36 12.44
C ARG A 212 -4.92 -18.91 12.77
N TYR A 213 -6.01 -18.71 13.50
CA TYR A 213 -6.43 -17.39 13.98
C TYR A 213 -5.38 -16.73 14.87
N LEU A 214 -4.83 -17.46 15.85
CA LEU A 214 -3.79 -16.94 16.74
C LEU A 214 -2.50 -16.57 15.98
N LYS A 215 -2.13 -17.35 14.96
CA LYS A 215 -1.03 -17.00 14.05
C LYS A 215 -1.35 -15.74 13.25
N ALA A 216 -2.57 -15.63 12.71
CA ALA A 216 -3.03 -14.49 11.93
C ALA A 216 -3.00 -13.18 12.74
N VAL A 217 -3.49 -13.19 13.97
CA VAL A 217 -3.48 -12.01 14.87
C VAL A 217 -2.07 -11.46 15.11
N LYS A 218 -1.04 -12.33 15.13
CA LYS A 218 0.36 -11.90 15.30
C LYS A 218 0.94 -11.23 14.05
N LEU A 219 0.35 -11.47 12.87
CA LEU A 219 0.79 -10.93 11.58
C LEU A 219 0.10 -9.62 11.22
N VAL A 220 -1.04 -9.32 11.84
CA VAL A 220 -1.80 -8.09 11.59
C VAL A 220 -1.27 -6.99 12.52
N PRO A 221 -0.94 -5.80 12.00
CA PRO A 221 -0.58 -4.66 12.83
C PRO A 221 -1.70 -4.38 13.84
N ARG A 222 -1.35 -4.19 15.09
CA ARG A 222 -2.32 -3.70 16.09
C ARG A 222 -2.48 -2.21 15.88
N ALA A 223 -3.74 -1.78 15.71
CA ALA A 223 -4.09 -0.36 15.67
C ALA A 223 -3.79 0.32 17.01
#